data_26df3c5f28cf491f8f2e3170e6906d5f
#
_entry.id   26df3c5f28cf491f8f2e3170e6906d5f
#
_cell.length_a   1.000
_cell.length_b   1.000
_cell.length_c   1.000
_cell.angle_alpha   90.00
_cell.angle_beta   90.00
_cell.angle_gamma   90.00
#
_symmetry.space_group_name_H-M   'P 1'
#
loop_
_entity.id
_entity.type
_entity.pdbx_description
1 polymer ?
#
loop_
_entity_poly.entity_id
_entity_poly.type
_entity_poly.pdbx_seq_one_letter_code
_entity_poly.pdbx_strand_id
1 'polypeptide(L)'
;EDLGWMSALILLAAFVAAALLLLPAACVQESGKKAGQEAWPESGPVGWRSEDGSGCIPVLEYEIVNVYPHRSQAFTQGLVYKDGYLYEGTGLYGSSSLSRLDLQTGAVLQQIQLDSGLFGEGVALWDDRIIQLTWQSGLGLIYGKDNFTKIGSFRYCTEGWGLTADNESLIMSDGTNILHILDPESYAEKGRINVTSGGRPLQLLNELEYINGTIYANIWKTDRIAIISRQSGQVQGMIDLQGILQKQNVSIEAVDVLNGIAYNAENHTILVTGKLWPKLFEIRLRKK
;
A
#
# COMPACT_ATOMS: atom_id res chain seq x y z
N GLU A 1 16.75 -80.12 -16.35
CA GLU A 1 15.41 -80.60 -15.96
C GLU A 1 14.80 -79.49 -15.11
N ASP A 2 14.17 -78.60 -15.73
CA ASP A 2 12.74 -78.33 -15.88
C ASP A 2 12.00 -77.76 -14.66
N LEU A 3 11.29 -76.73 -14.97
CA LEU A 3 10.17 -76.17 -14.25
C LEU A 3 10.54 -75.22 -13.06
N GLY A 4 10.20 -73.95 -13.07
CA GLY A 4 8.95 -73.41 -13.41
C GLY A 4 8.95 -71.89 -13.43
N TRP A 5 8.64 -71.41 -14.54
CA TRP A 5 8.14 -70.08 -14.81
C TRP A 5 6.65 -70.05 -14.50
N MET A 6 6.28 -69.71 -13.30
CA MET A 6 4.91 -69.22 -13.05
C MET A 6 4.81 -68.62 -11.63
N SER A 7 4.24 -67.45 -11.58
CA SER A 7 3.76 -66.77 -10.35
C SER A 7 4.62 -65.64 -9.86
N ALA A 8 4.80 -64.62 -10.72
CA ALA A 8 5.03 -63.26 -10.29
C ALA A 8 4.08 -62.28 -11.01
N LEU A 9 2.83 -62.65 -11.03
CA LEU A 9 1.70 -61.77 -11.32
C LEU A 9 0.91 -61.72 -10.04
N ILE A 10 0.56 -60.54 -9.61
CA ILE A 10 -0.32 -60.11 -8.49
C ILE A 10 0.49 -59.33 -7.46
N LEU A 11 0.35 -58.06 -7.62
CA LEU A 11 0.06 -56.98 -6.71
C LEU A 11 0.80 -55.69 -7.12
N LEU A 12 0.48 -55.23 -8.36
CA LEU A 12 0.52 -53.79 -8.62
C LEU A 12 -0.80 -53.22 -8.11
N ALA A 13 -0.96 -53.13 -6.82
CA ALA A 13 -2.04 -52.39 -6.18
C ALA A 13 -1.76 -50.89 -6.45
N ALA A 14 -2.64 -50.32 -7.21
CA ALA A 14 -2.76 -48.91 -7.50
C ALA A 14 -2.68 -48.03 -6.25
N PHE A 15 -1.56 -47.39 -6.01
CA PHE A 15 -1.53 -46.12 -5.31
C PHE A 15 -1.75 -45.03 -6.38
N VAL A 16 -3.00 -44.82 -6.78
CA VAL A 16 -3.42 -43.58 -7.35
C VAL A 16 -3.49 -42.60 -6.17
N ALA A 17 -2.34 -42.03 -5.85
CA ALA A 17 -2.29 -40.79 -5.08
C ALA A 17 -3.00 -39.76 -5.95
N ALA A 18 -4.23 -39.42 -5.59
CA ALA A 18 -4.91 -38.25 -6.07
C ALA A 18 -4.09 -37.05 -5.60
N ALA A 19 -3.13 -36.63 -6.43
CA ALA A 19 -2.59 -35.30 -6.37
C ALA A 19 -3.75 -34.38 -6.79
N LEU A 20 -4.53 -33.94 -5.79
CA LEU A 20 -5.34 -32.74 -5.93
C LEU A 20 -4.37 -31.59 -6.21
N LEU A 21 -4.11 -31.37 -7.50
CA LEU A 21 -3.63 -30.11 -8.01
C LEU A 21 -4.68 -29.07 -7.58
N LEU A 22 -4.43 -28.42 -6.47
CA LEU A 22 -5.02 -27.11 -6.16
C LEU A 22 -4.54 -26.18 -7.25
N LEU A 23 -5.28 -26.16 -8.36
CA LEU A 23 -5.20 -25.07 -9.33
C LEU A 23 -5.49 -23.80 -8.52
N PRO A 24 -4.61 -22.80 -8.57
CA PRO A 24 -4.94 -21.51 -8.00
C PRO A 24 -6.25 -21.07 -8.64
N ALA A 25 -7.19 -20.61 -7.81
CA ALA A 25 -8.46 -20.08 -8.28
C ALA A 25 -8.17 -19.16 -9.47
N ALA A 26 -8.68 -19.54 -10.65
CA ALA A 26 -8.50 -18.74 -11.85
C ALA A 26 -9.05 -17.36 -11.53
N CYS A 27 -8.21 -16.32 -11.67
CA CYS A 27 -8.66 -14.94 -11.64
C CYS A 27 -9.72 -14.78 -12.74
N VAL A 28 -10.97 -14.82 -12.36
CA VAL A 28 -12.06 -14.43 -13.25
C VAL A 28 -11.96 -12.92 -13.34
N GLN A 29 -11.27 -12.44 -14.38
CA GLN A 29 -11.34 -11.04 -14.76
C GLN A 29 -12.79 -10.76 -15.18
N GLU A 30 -13.58 -10.21 -14.28
CA GLU A 30 -14.70 -9.40 -14.73
C GLU A 30 -14.10 -8.25 -15.53
N SER A 31 -14.33 -8.28 -16.85
CA SER A 31 -13.97 -7.21 -17.76
C SER A 31 -14.81 -5.97 -17.43
N GLY A 32 -14.47 -5.31 -16.33
CA GLY A 32 -14.95 -3.99 -16.00
C GLY A 32 -14.46 -3.06 -17.09
N LYS A 33 -15.40 -2.50 -17.89
CA LYS A 33 -15.12 -1.40 -18.80
C LYS A 33 -14.30 -0.37 -18.06
N LYS A 34 -13.15 0.03 -18.60
CA LYS A 34 -12.36 1.17 -18.13
C LYS A 34 -13.36 2.32 -17.93
N ALA A 35 -13.61 2.69 -16.68
CA ALA A 35 -14.41 3.86 -16.36
C ALA A 35 -13.73 5.04 -17.05
N GLY A 36 -14.46 5.74 -17.91
CA GLY A 36 -13.98 6.93 -18.58
C GLY A 36 -13.44 7.90 -17.53
N GLN A 37 -12.26 8.45 -17.78
CA GLN A 37 -11.66 9.49 -16.96
C GLN A 37 -12.57 10.72 -17.02
N GLU A 38 -13.55 10.82 -16.13
CA GLU A 38 -14.19 12.09 -15.84
C GLU A 38 -13.18 12.92 -15.06
N ALA A 39 -12.74 14.02 -15.68
CA ALA A 39 -11.85 14.98 -15.06
C ALA A 39 -12.54 15.56 -13.81
N TRP A 40 -11.90 15.41 -12.66
CA TRP A 40 -12.31 16.11 -11.46
C TRP A 40 -12.19 17.62 -11.68
N PRO A 41 -13.15 18.44 -11.20
CA PRO A 41 -13.06 19.89 -11.33
C PRO A 41 -11.81 20.39 -10.61
N GLU A 42 -10.99 21.17 -11.31
CA GLU A 42 -9.72 21.75 -10.83
C GLU A 42 -9.87 22.74 -9.67
N SER A 43 -11.09 23.06 -9.27
CA SER A 43 -11.39 23.92 -8.14
C SER A 43 -12.44 23.27 -7.24
N GLY A 44 -11.98 22.46 -6.26
CA GLY A 44 -12.87 22.00 -5.20
C GLY A 44 -13.20 23.15 -4.25
N PRO A 45 -14.49 23.44 -4.00
CA PRO A 45 -14.85 24.43 -3.01
C PRO A 45 -14.48 23.95 -1.60
N VAL A 46 -14.15 24.88 -0.75
CA VAL A 46 -13.99 24.73 0.68
C VAL A 46 -15.19 23.95 1.24
N GLY A 47 -14.96 22.72 1.70
CA GLY A 47 -15.97 21.85 2.32
C GLY A 47 -16.68 20.93 1.31
N TRP A 48 -16.31 19.65 1.31
CA TRP A 48 -17.10 18.60 0.69
C TRP A 48 -18.42 18.48 1.44
N ARG A 49 -19.54 18.87 0.80
CA ARG A 49 -20.89 18.65 1.36
C ARG A 49 -21.37 17.28 0.93
N SER A 50 -21.88 16.50 1.87
CA SER A 50 -22.72 15.36 1.51
C SER A 50 -24.00 15.88 0.85
N GLU A 51 -24.41 15.31 -0.28
CA GLU A 51 -25.65 15.73 -0.95
C GLU A 51 -26.91 15.39 -0.16
N ASP A 52 -26.80 14.51 0.82
CA ASP A 52 -27.90 14.10 1.73
C ASP A 52 -28.09 15.06 2.93
N GLY A 53 -27.34 16.15 2.98
CA GLY A 53 -27.45 17.13 4.08
C GLY A 53 -26.85 16.67 5.41
N SER A 54 -26.19 15.50 5.49
CA SER A 54 -25.64 14.91 6.72
C SER A 54 -24.25 15.43 7.11
N GLY A 55 -23.89 16.65 6.75
CA GLY A 55 -22.70 17.33 7.25
C GLY A 55 -21.51 17.34 6.29
N CYS A 56 -20.69 18.39 6.38
CA CYS A 56 -19.41 18.49 5.68
C CYS A 56 -18.42 17.49 6.30
N ILE A 57 -17.66 16.76 5.44
CA ILE A 57 -16.51 15.99 5.89
C ILE A 57 -15.48 16.98 6.46
N PRO A 58 -15.06 16.83 7.74
CA PRO A 58 -14.15 17.78 8.34
C PRO A 58 -12.76 17.71 7.71
N VAL A 59 -12.19 18.86 7.40
CA VAL A 59 -10.77 19.00 7.09
C VAL A 59 -10.05 19.26 8.40
N LEU A 60 -9.12 18.39 8.73
CA LEU A 60 -8.33 18.46 9.97
C LEU A 60 -7.15 19.42 9.78
N GLU A 61 -6.94 20.26 10.77
CA GLU A 61 -5.75 21.10 10.84
C GLU A 61 -4.54 20.30 11.32
N TYR A 62 -3.36 20.68 10.85
CA TYR A 62 -2.11 20.09 11.28
C TYR A 62 -1.06 21.15 11.60
N GLU A 63 -0.07 20.77 12.36
CA GLU A 63 1.18 21.50 12.54
C GLU A 63 2.36 20.67 12.06
N ILE A 64 3.35 21.30 11.46
CA ILE A 64 4.62 20.65 11.12
C ILE A 64 5.47 20.63 12.40
N VAL A 65 5.80 19.42 12.86
CA VAL A 65 6.62 19.21 14.07
C VAL A 65 8.09 19.19 13.71
N ASN A 66 8.44 18.43 12.66
CA ASN A 66 9.79 18.31 12.14
C ASN A 66 9.79 18.21 10.61
N VAL A 67 10.95 18.46 10.01
CA VAL A 67 11.20 18.27 8.59
C VAL A 67 12.52 17.53 8.43
N TYR A 68 12.50 16.38 7.82
CA TYR A 68 13.65 15.53 7.60
C TYR A 68 14.12 15.55 6.15
N PRO A 69 15.40 15.27 5.88
CA PRO A 69 15.87 15.01 4.53
C PRO A 69 15.17 13.80 3.92
N HIS A 70 14.84 13.87 2.64
CA HIS A 70 14.35 12.74 1.88
C HIS A 70 15.01 12.69 0.51
N ARG A 71 15.08 11.51 -0.10
CA ARG A 71 15.80 11.31 -1.37
C ARG A 71 14.98 11.84 -2.54
N SER A 72 15.44 12.89 -3.20
CA SER A 72 14.78 13.50 -4.35
C SER A 72 14.66 12.58 -5.58
N GLN A 73 15.38 11.44 -5.59
CA GLN A 73 15.24 10.42 -6.63
C GLN A 73 14.25 9.29 -6.26
N ALA A 74 13.74 9.29 -5.02
CA ALA A 74 12.81 8.27 -4.57
C ALA A 74 11.41 8.52 -5.15
N PHE A 75 10.97 7.63 -6.03
CA PHE A 75 9.59 7.61 -6.49
C PHE A 75 8.74 6.81 -5.51
N THR A 76 8.46 7.42 -4.35
CA THR A 76 7.85 6.77 -3.18
C THR A 76 6.47 6.20 -3.48
N GLN A 77 6.31 4.90 -3.19
CA GLN A 77 5.07 4.16 -3.40
C GLN A 77 4.56 3.48 -2.13
N GLY A 78 5.43 3.26 -1.15
CA GLY A 78 5.07 2.72 0.15
C GLY A 78 6.00 3.24 1.21
N LEU A 79 5.48 3.52 2.40
CA LEU A 79 6.26 4.05 3.51
C LEU A 79 5.78 3.46 4.84
N VAL A 80 6.70 2.97 5.66
CA VAL A 80 6.40 2.49 7.01
C VAL A 80 7.47 3.01 7.96
N TYR A 81 7.07 3.48 9.15
CA TYR A 81 7.99 3.82 10.23
C TYR A 81 7.96 2.75 11.33
N LYS A 82 9.12 2.27 11.71
CA LYS A 82 9.24 1.31 12.81
C LYS A 82 10.60 1.42 13.49
N ASP A 83 10.58 1.53 14.82
CA ASP A 83 11.79 1.47 15.68
C ASP A 83 12.89 2.44 15.24
N GLY A 84 12.56 3.69 14.86
CA GLY A 84 13.51 4.73 14.43
C GLY A 84 13.87 4.69 12.94
N TYR A 85 13.41 3.70 12.18
CA TYR A 85 13.73 3.53 10.77
C TYR A 85 12.51 3.71 9.88
N LEU A 86 12.76 4.19 8.66
CA LEU A 86 11.78 4.15 7.58
C LEU A 86 12.05 2.94 6.67
N TYR A 87 10.98 2.25 6.30
CA TYR A 87 10.98 1.26 5.23
C TYR A 87 10.25 1.87 4.05
N GLU A 88 10.94 2.01 2.93
CA GLU A 88 10.43 2.70 1.76
C GLU A 88 10.45 1.80 0.53
N GLY A 89 9.28 1.61 -0.09
CA GLY A 89 9.13 1.05 -1.42
C GLY A 89 9.11 2.15 -2.47
N THR A 90 9.91 2.00 -3.53
CA THR A 90 9.91 2.95 -4.65
C THR A 90 9.50 2.27 -5.94
N GLY A 91 8.86 3.05 -6.84
CA GLY A 91 8.46 2.64 -8.17
C GLY A 91 9.51 2.96 -9.24
N LEU A 92 9.09 2.86 -10.50
CA LEU A 92 9.79 3.00 -11.77
C LEU A 92 10.49 1.71 -12.24
N TYR A 93 10.12 1.25 -13.43
CA TYR A 93 10.75 0.10 -14.06
C TYR A 93 12.27 0.28 -14.18
N GLY A 94 13.03 -0.72 -13.76
CA GLY A 94 14.49 -0.69 -13.74
C GLY A 94 15.11 0.09 -12.56
N SER A 95 14.30 0.77 -11.74
CA SER A 95 14.78 1.58 -10.62
C SER A 95 14.01 1.33 -9.32
N SER A 96 13.00 0.45 -9.34
CA SER A 96 12.21 0.09 -8.16
C SER A 96 13.07 -0.55 -7.08
N SER A 97 12.85 -0.15 -5.83
CA SER A 97 13.64 -0.65 -4.71
C SER A 97 12.81 -0.81 -3.44
N LEU A 98 13.36 -1.58 -2.50
CA LEU A 98 12.97 -1.59 -1.10
C LEU A 98 14.16 -1.13 -0.28
N SER A 99 13.97 -0.15 0.60
CA SER A 99 15.04 0.47 1.38
C SER A 99 14.68 0.57 2.85
N ARG A 100 15.69 0.45 3.74
CA ARG A 100 15.61 0.90 5.13
C ARG A 100 16.46 2.16 5.28
N LEU A 101 15.86 3.19 5.82
CA LEU A 101 16.45 4.53 5.92
C LEU A 101 16.54 4.97 7.38
N ASP A 102 17.56 5.73 7.69
CA ASP A 102 17.62 6.50 8.92
C ASP A 102 16.72 7.72 8.82
N LEU A 103 15.78 7.88 9.75
CA LEU A 103 14.80 8.98 9.71
C LEU A 103 15.47 10.35 9.78
N GLN A 104 16.50 10.51 10.60
CA GLN A 104 17.08 11.83 10.88
C GLN A 104 17.90 12.37 9.71
N THR A 105 18.59 11.49 9.01
CA THR A 105 19.52 11.86 7.95
C THR A 105 19.00 11.54 6.55
N GLY A 106 17.98 10.71 6.42
CA GLY A 106 17.51 10.17 5.13
C GLY A 106 18.50 9.19 4.49
N ALA A 107 19.56 8.79 5.21
CA ALA A 107 20.58 7.88 4.69
C ALA A 107 20.04 6.48 4.49
N VAL A 108 20.44 5.86 3.37
CA VAL A 108 20.13 4.46 3.08
C VAL A 108 21.02 3.57 3.93
N LEU A 109 20.41 2.82 4.84
CA LEU A 109 21.11 1.83 5.68
C LEU A 109 21.16 0.46 5.01
N GLN A 110 20.11 0.11 4.28
CA GLN A 110 19.98 -1.14 3.55
C GLN A 110 19.06 -0.94 2.34
N GLN A 111 19.39 -1.55 1.22
CA GLN A 111 18.57 -1.46 0.02
C GLN A 111 18.71 -2.72 -0.84
N ILE A 112 17.62 -3.10 -1.47
CA ILE A 112 17.61 -4.05 -2.59
C ILE A 112 16.88 -3.43 -3.77
N GLN A 113 17.33 -3.78 -4.97
CA GLN A 113 16.64 -3.45 -6.23
C GLN A 113 15.68 -4.58 -6.59
N LEU A 114 14.53 -4.23 -7.12
CA LEU A 114 13.62 -5.20 -7.71
C LEU A 114 14.10 -5.57 -9.11
N ASP A 115 13.60 -6.70 -9.62
CA ASP A 115 13.80 -7.08 -11.03
C ASP A 115 13.33 -5.94 -11.95
N SER A 116 14.09 -5.64 -13.00
CA SER A 116 13.86 -4.48 -13.87
C SER A 116 12.50 -4.45 -14.56
N GLY A 117 11.84 -5.61 -14.67
CA GLY A 117 10.48 -5.74 -15.19
C GLY A 117 9.38 -5.50 -14.16
N LEU A 118 9.72 -5.20 -12.91
CA LEU A 118 8.76 -4.93 -11.84
C LEU A 118 8.72 -3.44 -11.51
N PHE A 119 7.52 -2.95 -11.27
CA PHE A 119 7.29 -1.62 -10.72
C PHE A 119 6.87 -1.80 -9.26
N GLY A 120 7.74 -1.41 -8.31
CA GLY A 120 7.49 -1.55 -6.88
C GLY A 120 6.42 -0.57 -6.39
N GLU A 121 5.62 -1.01 -5.46
CA GLU A 121 4.46 -0.30 -4.90
C GLU A 121 4.45 -0.35 -3.37
N GLY A 122 3.28 -0.30 -2.76
CA GLY A 122 3.05 -0.25 -1.34
C GLY A 122 3.82 -1.28 -0.53
N VAL A 123 4.20 -0.90 0.69
CA VAL A 123 4.98 -1.72 1.62
C VAL A 123 4.26 -1.82 2.95
N ALA A 124 4.26 -3.00 3.56
CA ALA A 124 3.83 -3.20 4.93
C ALA A 124 4.81 -4.08 5.70
N LEU A 125 4.84 -3.92 7.02
CA LEU A 125 5.53 -4.83 7.93
C LEU A 125 4.51 -5.79 8.55
N TRP A 126 4.85 -7.07 8.58
CA TRP A 126 4.09 -8.10 9.29
C TRP A 126 5.06 -9.05 9.99
N ASP A 127 5.05 -9.04 11.32
CA ASP A 127 6.01 -9.76 12.16
C ASP A 127 7.46 -9.45 11.76
N ASP A 128 8.21 -10.46 11.33
CA ASP A 128 9.59 -10.39 10.84
C ASP A 128 9.68 -10.26 9.30
N ARG A 129 8.58 -9.96 8.63
CA ARG A 129 8.48 -9.88 7.17
C ARG A 129 8.23 -8.44 6.71
N ILE A 130 8.75 -8.13 5.54
CA ILE A 130 8.38 -6.97 4.73
C ILE A 130 7.62 -7.49 3.52
N ILE A 131 6.44 -6.97 3.30
CA ILE A 131 5.61 -7.27 2.13
C ILE A 131 5.63 -6.05 1.21
N GLN A 132 5.99 -6.23 -0.06
CA GLN A 132 5.97 -5.18 -1.07
C GLN A 132 5.12 -5.61 -2.25
N LEU A 133 4.19 -4.75 -2.66
CA LEU A 133 3.38 -4.95 -3.86
C LEU A 133 4.14 -4.55 -5.13
N THR A 134 3.59 -4.95 -6.27
CA THR A 134 3.98 -4.46 -7.59
C THR A 134 2.75 -3.96 -8.33
N TRP A 135 2.90 -2.96 -9.19
CA TRP A 135 1.78 -2.30 -9.86
C TRP A 135 0.90 -3.26 -10.67
N GLN A 136 1.29 -3.59 -11.89
CA GLN A 136 0.45 -4.35 -12.85
C GLN A 136 0.83 -5.83 -12.94
N SER A 137 1.92 -6.22 -12.29
CA SER A 137 2.40 -7.61 -12.35
C SER A 137 1.56 -8.58 -11.50
N GLY A 138 0.67 -8.06 -10.62
CA GLY A 138 -0.13 -8.86 -9.72
C GLY A 138 0.71 -9.74 -8.79
N LEU A 139 1.89 -9.25 -8.41
CA LEU A 139 2.89 -10.00 -7.65
C LEU A 139 3.22 -9.25 -6.35
N GLY A 140 3.00 -9.88 -5.22
CA GLY A 140 3.50 -9.45 -3.92
C GLY A 140 4.82 -10.16 -3.60
N LEU A 141 5.80 -9.40 -3.13
CA LEU A 141 7.12 -9.87 -2.76
C LEU A 141 7.25 -9.90 -1.24
N ILE A 142 7.87 -10.94 -0.70
CA ILE A 142 8.01 -11.15 0.74
C ILE A 142 9.50 -11.22 1.06
N TYR A 143 9.94 -10.41 2.02
CA TYR A 143 11.32 -10.34 2.46
C TYR A 143 11.44 -10.51 3.97
N GLY A 144 12.54 -11.08 4.43
CA GLY A 144 12.93 -11.05 5.83
C GLY A 144 13.32 -9.62 6.23
N LYS A 145 12.74 -9.12 7.34
CA LYS A 145 12.89 -7.71 7.77
C LYS A 145 14.35 -7.33 8.08
N ASP A 146 15.13 -8.25 8.62
CA ASP A 146 16.49 -7.92 9.08
C ASP A 146 17.49 -7.81 7.93
N ASN A 147 17.41 -8.69 6.95
CA ASN A 147 18.43 -8.86 5.91
C ASN A 147 17.94 -8.59 4.49
N PHE A 148 16.65 -8.28 4.31
CA PHE A 148 15.97 -8.07 3.02
C PHE A 148 16.11 -9.25 2.04
N THR A 149 16.40 -10.45 2.57
CA THR A 149 16.40 -11.66 1.75
C THR A 149 14.96 -11.96 1.30
N LYS A 150 14.76 -12.14 0.00
CA LYS A 150 13.46 -12.57 -0.54
C LYS A 150 13.17 -13.99 -0.07
N ILE A 151 12.11 -14.17 0.68
CA ILE A 151 11.69 -15.44 1.29
C ILE A 151 10.45 -16.03 0.63
N GLY A 152 9.73 -15.25 -0.18
CA GLY A 152 8.54 -15.72 -0.87
C GLY A 152 7.94 -14.69 -1.81
N SER A 153 6.80 -15.08 -2.35
CA SER A 153 5.93 -14.20 -3.16
C SER A 153 4.53 -14.79 -3.22
N PHE A 154 3.54 -13.94 -3.50
CA PHE A 154 2.15 -14.32 -3.73
C PHE A 154 1.57 -13.59 -4.93
N ARG A 155 0.35 -13.96 -5.33
CA ARG A 155 -0.32 -13.31 -6.44
C ARG A 155 -1.65 -12.73 -6.02
N TYR A 156 -2.01 -11.61 -6.66
CA TYR A 156 -3.33 -10.97 -6.57
C TYR A 156 -3.82 -10.59 -7.96
N CYS A 157 -5.12 -10.31 -8.10
CA CYS A 157 -5.79 -10.22 -9.40
C CYS A 157 -6.09 -8.78 -9.87
N THR A 158 -5.72 -7.78 -9.08
CA THR A 158 -5.90 -6.36 -9.39
C THR A 158 -4.55 -5.69 -9.64
N GLU A 159 -4.52 -4.38 -9.85
CA GLU A 159 -3.31 -3.62 -9.63
C GLU A 159 -3.01 -3.58 -8.13
N GLY A 160 -1.75 -3.47 -7.75
CA GLY A 160 -1.35 -3.24 -6.37
C GLY A 160 -0.84 -1.81 -6.26
N TRP A 161 -1.41 -1.01 -5.33
CA TRP A 161 -0.99 0.36 -5.08
C TRP A 161 -0.45 0.52 -3.66
N GLY A 162 -1.26 0.91 -2.69
CA GLY A 162 -0.85 1.02 -1.30
C GLY A 162 -1.04 -0.28 -0.52
N LEU A 163 -0.31 -0.42 0.56
CA LEU A 163 -0.39 -1.56 1.47
C LEU A 163 -0.13 -1.10 2.89
N THR A 164 -0.99 -1.48 3.81
CA THR A 164 -0.77 -1.34 5.25
C THR A 164 -1.21 -2.60 5.99
N ALA A 165 -0.97 -2.68 7.27
CA ALA A 165 -1.38 -3.78 8.11
C ALA A 165 -2.15 -3.28 9.34
N ASP A 166 -3.27 -3.92 9.65
CA ASP A 166 -3.89 -3.85 10.98
C ASP A 166 -3.41 -5.02 11.86
N ASN A 167 -4.02 -5.26 13.00
CA ASN A 167 -3.60 -6.34 13.89
C ASN A 167 -3.96 -7.76 13.39
N GLU A 168 -4.73 -7.88 12.29
CA GLU A 168 -5.32 -9.14 11.83
C GLU A 168 -5.19 -9.37 10.33
N SER A 169 -4.81 -8.34 9.58
CA SER A 169 -4.91 -8.34 8.12
C SER A 169 -3.90 -7.42 7.47
N LEU A 170 -3.57 -7.72 6.22
CA LEU A 170 -3.05 -6.72 5.29
C LEU A 170 -4.21 -6.03 4.59
N ILE A 171 -4.06 -4.74 4.32
CA ILE A 171 -5.06 -3.91 3.63
C ILE A 171 -4.39 -3.30 2.41
N MET A 172 -4.91 -3.61 1.23
CA MET A 172 -4.35 -3.22 -0.06
C MET A 172 -5.32 -2.30 -0.81
N SER A 173 -4.81 -1.25 -1.42
CA SER A 173 -5.52 -0.43 -2.42
C SER A 173 -5.12 -0.83 -3.85
N ASP A 174 -5.98 -0.51 -4.81
CA ASP A 174 -5.78 -0.78 -6.24
C ASP A 174 -6.15 0.43 -7.13
N GLY A 175 -6.26 1.61 -6.53
CA GLY A 175 -6.67 2.85 -7.21
C GLY A 175 -8.19 3.01 -7.36
N THR A 176 -8.98 2.01 -7.04
CA THR A 176 -10.45 2.11 -6.97
C THR A 176 -10.90 2.61 -5.60
N ASN A 177 -12.20 2.58 -5.34
CA ASN A 177 -12.78 2.82 -4.01
C ASN A 177 -12.83 1.54 -3.15
N ILE A 178 -12.21 0.46 -3.58
CA ILE A 178 -12.18 -0.81 -2.86
C ILE A 178 -10.84 -0.97 -2.16
N LEU A 179 -10.86 -1.27 -0.87
CA LEU A 179 -9.70 -1.76 -0.15
C LEU A 179 -9.85 -3.26 0.08
N HIS A 180 -8.87 -4.02 -0.38
CA HIS A 180 -8.82 -5.48 -0.27
C HIS A 180 -8.23 -5.89 1.06
N ILE A 181 -8.91 -6.79 1.77
CA ILE A 181 -8.45 -7.34 3.05
C ILE A 181 -7.82 -8.71 2.77
N LEU A 182 -6.52 -8.80 2.99
CA LEU A 182 -5.79 -10.04 2.76
C LEU A 182 -5.45 -10.73 4.09
N ASP A 183 -5.47 -12.03 4.08
CA ASP A 183 -4.92 -12.83 5.17
C ASP A 183 -3.39 -12.73 5.16
N PRO A 184 -2.73 -12.43 6.29
CA PRO A 184 -1.30 -12.12 6.29
C PRO A 184 -0.40 -13.36 6.16
N GLU A 185 -0.95 -14.58 6.32
CA GLU A 185 -0.19 -15.82 6.18
C GLU A 185 -0.36 -16.46 4.81
N SER A 186 -1.58 -16.54 4.32
CA SER A 186 -1.88 -17.11 2.99
C SER A 186 -1.91 -16.08 1.87
N TYR A 187 -2.00 -14.78 2.21
CA TYR A 187 -2.17 -13.66 1.29
C TYR A 187 -3.46 -13.74 0.46
N ALA A 188 -4.38 -14.63 0.81
CA ALA A 188 -5.68 -14.74 0.17
C ALA A 188 -6.58 -13.58 0.56
N GLU A 189 -7.35 -13.06 -0.41
CA GLU A 189 -8.37 -12.05 -0.13
C GLU A 189 -9.47 -12.66 0.73
N LYS A 190 -9.72 -12.09 1.92
CA LYS A 190 -10.76 -12.53 2.86
C LYS A 190 -11.91 -11.54 3.00
N GLY A 191 -11.82 -10.37 2.37
CA GLY A 191 -12.87 -9.37 2.44
C GLY A 191 -12.52 -8.08 1.70
N ARG A 192 -13.47 -7.17 1.65
CA ARG A 192 -13.33 -5.85 1.01
C ARG A 192 -14.01 -4.77 1.82
N ILE A 193 -13.47 -3.55 1.73
CA ILE A 193 -14.07 -2.34 2.25
C ILE A 193 -14.41 -1.43 1.07
N ASN A 194 -15.68 -1.06 0.94
CA ASN A 194 -16.10 -0.05 -0.04
C ASN A 194 -15.96 1.33 0.59
N VAL A 195 -15.03 2.13 0.09
CA VAL A 195 -14.78 3.48 0.61
C VAL A 195 -15.72 4.48 -0.01
N THR A 196 -16.39 5.26 0.84
CA THR A 196 -17.32 6.30 0.43
C THR A 196 -17.06 7.61 1.16
N SER A 197 -17.25 8.71 0.44
CA SER A 197 -17.17 10.07 0.94
C SER A 197 -18.50 10.77 0.68
N GLY A 198 -19.26 11.08 1.73
CA GLY A 198 -20.61 11.66 1.60
C GLY A 198 -21.56 10.77 0.78
N GLY A 199 -21.49 9.46 0.95
CA GLY A 199 -22.33 8.50 0.22
C GLY A 199 -21.87 8.15 -1.20
N ARG A 200 -20.82 8.79 -1.72
CA ARG A 200 -20.26 8.52 -3.06
C ARG A 200 -18.95 7.73 -2.97
N PRO A 201 -18.66 6.82 -3.91
CA PRO A 201 -17.38 6.13 -3.97
C PRO A 201 -16.21 7.10 -4.03
N LEU A 202 -15.20 6.92 -3.17
CA LEU A 202 -13.94 7.66 -3.22
C LEU A 202 -12.88 6.82 -3.92
N GLN A 203 -12.53 7.19 -5.13
CA GLN A 203 -11.53 6.49 -5.96
C GLN A 203 -10.12 7.10 -5.80
N LEU A 204 -9.15 6.50 -6.49
CA LEU A 204 -7.76 6.89 -6.53
C LEU A 204 -7.06 6.75 -5.16
N LEU A 205 -7.54 5.82 -4.34
CA LEU A 205 -6.88 5.47 -3.09
C LEU A 205 -5.52 4.85 -3.41
N ASN A 206 -4.46 5.42 -2.84
CA ASN A 206 -3.10 5.01 -3.13
C ASN A 206 -2.41 4.53 -1.86
N GLU A 207 -1.32 5.13 -1.47
CA GLU A 207 -0.55 4.73 -0.31
C GLU A 207 -1.38 4.80 0.97
N LEU A 208 -1.19 3.82 1.87
CA LEU A 208 -2.06 3.56 3.01
C LEU A 208 -1.26 3.46 4.30
N GLU A 209 -1.84 3.98 5.40
CA GLU A 209 -1.37 3.74 6.75
C GLU A 209 -2.53 3.45 7.71
N TYR A 210 -2.39 2.42 8.54
CA TYR A 210 -3.39 2.08 9.56
C TYR A 210 -3.00 2.65 10.93
N ILE A 211 -3.88 3.48 11.49
CA ILE A 211 -3.65 4.14 12.78
C ILE A 211 -4.89 3.97 13.66
N ASN A 212 -4.78 3.17 14.72
CA ASN A 212 -5.79 3.05 15.77
C ASN A 212 -7.24 2.87 15.27
N GLY A 213 -7.49 1.92 14.40
CA GLY A 213 -8.82 1.62 13.88
C GLY A 213 -9.23 2.43 12.64
N THR A 214 -8.35 3.27 12.15
CA THR A 214 -8.59 4.19 11.04
C THR A 214 -7.54 3.98 9.94
N ILE A 215 -7.95 4.01 8.68
CA ILE A 215 -7.08 3.93 7.53
C ILE A 215 -6.88 5.34 6.98
N TYR A 216 -5.63 5.75 6.87
CA TYR A 216 -5.21 6.96 6.17
C TYR A 216 -4.81 6.58 4.76
N ALA A 217 -5.33 7.28 3.76
CA ALA A 217 -5.07 6.96 2.36
C ALA A 217 -4.72 8.22 1.57
N ASN A 218 -3.60 8.21 0.86
CA ASN A 218 -3.34 9.23 -0.15
C ASN A 218 -4.40 9.13 -1.26
N ILE A 219 -4.94 10.27 -1.68
CA ILE A 219 -5.78 10.35 -2.88
C ILE A 219 -4.89 10.80 -4.04
N TRP A 220 -4.58 9.89 -4.95
CA TRP A 220 -3.63 10.14 -6.04
C TRP A 220 -4.01 11.37 -6.87
N LYS A 221 -3.02 12.15 -7.29
CA LYS A 221 -3.12 13.44 -7.98
C LYS A 221 -3.76 14.56 -7.14
N THR A 222 -3.77 14.42 -5.82
CA THR A 222 -4.19 15.49 -4.91
C THR A 222 -3.17 15.65 -3.79
N ASP A 223 -3.24 16.76 -3.07
CA ASP A 223 -2.46 16.99 -1.85
C ASP A 223 -3.26 16.55 -0.60
N ARG A 224 -4.10 15.52 -0.70
CA ARG A 224 -5.03 15.12 0.35
C ARG A 224 -4.84 13.68 0.79
N ILE A 225 -5.07 13.50 2.09
CA ILE A 225 -5.15 12.20 2.74
C ILE A 225 -6.57 12.02 3.28
N ALA A 226 -7.24 10.96 2.88
CA ALA A 226 -8.53 10.57 3.43
C ALA A 226 -8.35 9.82 4.74
N ILE A 227 -9.21 10.10 5.72
CA ILE A 227 -9.28 9.39 7.00
C ILE A 227 -10.53 8.51 6.95
N ILE A 228 -10.33 7.20 6.87
CA ILE A 228 -11.36 6.21 6.53
C ILE A 228 -11.61 5.29 7.72
N SER A 229 -12.86 5.12 8.12
CA SER A 229 -13.22 4.10 9.11
C SER A 229 -12.90 2.70 8.60
N ARG A 230 -12.05 1.96 9.31
CA ARG A 230 -11.74 0.55 9.00
C ARG A 230 -12.98 -0.33 9.00
N GLN A 231 -13.96 -0.02 9.85
CA GLN A 231 -15.16 -0.82 10.02
C GLN A 231 -16.21 -0.57 8.93
N SER A 232 -16.44 0.69 8.56
CA SER A 232 -17.55 1.07 7.67
C SER A 232 -17.14 1.49 6.26
N GLY A 233 -15.85 1.80 6.03
CA GLY A 233 -15.38 2.38 4.79
C GLY A 233 -15.76 3.84 4.57
N GLN A 234 -16.43 4.47 5.54
CA GLN A 234 -16.81 5.87 5.43
C GLN A 234 -15.63 6.80 5.71
N VAL A 235 -15.47 7.81 4.87
CA VAL A 235 -14.53 8.90 5.11
C VAL A 235 -15.05 9.75 6.26
N GLN A 236 -14.25 9.84 7.32
CA GLN A 236 -14.55 10.57 8.56
C GLN A 236 -13.88 11.95 8.62
N GLY A 237 -12.88 12.17 7.76
CA GLY A 237 -12.12 13.42 7.71
C GLY A 237 -11.14 13.43 6.55
N MET A 238 -10.54 14.59 6.33
CA MET A 238 -9.48 14.81 5.36
C MET A 238 -8.34 15.59 6.00
N ILE A 239 -7.12 15.33 5.56
CA ILE A 239 -5.97 16.20 5.80
C ILE A 239 -5.65 16.84 4.45
N ASP A 240 -5.61 18.18 4.40
CA ASP A 240 -5.21 18.92 3.20
C ASP A 240 -3.80 19.46 3.39
N LEU A 241 -2.85 18.91 2.64
CA LEU A 241 -1.42 19.25 2.69
C LEU A 241 -1.01 20.23 1.58
N GLN A 242 -1.99 20.85 0.90
CA GLN A 242 -1.71 21.80 -0.16
C GLN A 242 -0.75 22.89 0.34
N GLY A 243 0.31 23.11 -0.42
CA GLY A 243 1.32 24.11 -0.09
C GLY A 243 2.35 23.71 0.97
N ILE A 244 2.39 22.45 1.43
CA ILE A 244 3.33 22.01 2.46
C ILE A 244 4.79 22.15 2.00
N LEU A 245 5.09 21.86 0.74
CA LEU A 245 6.43 22.01 0.15
C LEU A 245 6.87 23.45 0.07
N GLN A 246 5.97 24.36 -0.36
CA GLN A 246 6.25 25.78 -0.50
C GLN A 246 6.58 26.43 0.85
N LYS A 247 5.98 25.95 1.95
CA LYS A 247 6.31 26.40 3.32
C LYS A 247 7.78 26.14 3.69
N GLN A 248 8.45 25.25 2.95
CA GLN A 248 9.86 24.88 3.14
C GLN A 248 10.75 25.31 1.97
N ASN A 249 10.27 26.25 1.12
CA ASN A 249 10.98 26.76 -0.06
C ASN A 249 11.43 25.66 -1.04
N VAL A 250 10.68 24.57 -1.15
CA VAL A 250 10.93 23.52 -2.14
C VAL A 250 10.22 23.87 -3.43
N SER A 251 10.96 23.83 -4.55
CA SER A 251 10.37 24.01 -5.88
C SER A 251 9.49 22.82 -6.23
N ILE A 252 8.27 23.10 -6.72
CA ILE A 252 7.33 22.08 -7.16
C ILE A 252 7.60 21.56 -8.58
N GLU A 253 8.49 22.22 -9.34
CA GLU A 253 8.79 21.83 -10.72
C GLU A 253 9.58 20.52 -10.84
N ALA A 254 10.29 20.13 -9.77
CA ALA A 254 11.15 18.95 -9.74
C ALA A 254 10.56 17.79 -8.95
N VAL A 255 9.31 17.89 -8.49
CA VAL A 255 8.64 16.89 -7.65
C VAL A 255 7.40 16.36 -8.35
N ASP A 256 6.93 15.18 -7.93
CA ASP A 256 5.67 14.58 -8.34
C ASP A 256 4.68 14.62 -7.15
N VAL A 257 3.62 13.85 -7.18
CA VAL A 257 2.49 13.93 -6.25
C VAL A 257 2.85 13.51 -4.82
N LEU A 258 2.07 14.01 -3.86
CA LEU A 258 2.03 13.51 -2.49
C LEU A 258 1.76 12.00 -2.50
N ASN A 259 2.63 11.22 -1.89
CA ASN A 259 2.46 9.78 -1.68
C ASN A 259 3.46 9.27 -0.64
N GLY A 260 2.94 8.63 0.39
CA GLY A 260 3.72 8.09 1.51
C GLY A 260 3.23 8.66 2.85
N ILE A 261 2.71 7.76 3.68
CA ILE A 261 2.21 8.03 5.03
C ILE A 261 2.82 6.99 5.96
N ALA A 262 3.39 7.42 7.08
CA ALA A 262 3.82 6.49 8.10
C ALA A 262 3.49 7.04 9.49
N TYR A 263 3.22 6.18 10.45
CA TYR A 263 2.85 6.59 11.80
C TYR A 263 3.98 6.38 12.79
N ASN A 264 4.35 7.45 13.48
CA ASN A 264 5.23 7.39 14.64
C ASN A 264 4.38 7.24 15.90
N ALA A 265 4.26 6.00 16.39
CA ALA A 265 3.44 5.69 17.55
C ALA A 265 4.02 6.25 18.86
N GLU A 266 5.34 6.47 18.93
CA GLU A 266 5.98 7.01 20.13
C GLU A 266 5.61 8.48 20.36
N ASN A 267 5.55 9.26 19.29
CA ASN A 267 5.26 10.70 19.34
C ASN A 267 3.81 11.04 18.99
N HIS A 268 3.02 10.06 18.56
CA HIS A 268 1.67 10.25 18.03
C HIS A 268 1.64 11.25 16.87
N THR A 269 2.60 11.11 15.94
CA THR A 269 2.76 11.97 14.77
C THR A 269 2.66 11.15 13.48
N ILE A 270 2.39 11.84 12.38
CA ILE A 270 2.29 11.25 11.05
C ILE A 270 3.45 11.79 10.23
N LEU A 271 4.17 10.90 9.58
CA LEU A 271 5.23 11.20 8.63
C LEU A 271 4.62 11.19 7.22
N VAL A 272 4.84 12.24 6.44
CA VAL A 272 4.32 12.35 5.08
C VAL A 272 5.39 12.82 4.11
N THR A 273 5.39 12.26 2.91
CA THR A 273 6.28 12.64 1.83
C THR A 273 5.58 12.51 0.48
N GLY A 274 6.30 12.58 -0.61
CA GLY A 274 5.79 12.38 -1.95
C GLY A 274 6.84 11.86 -2.92
N LYS A 275 6.39 11.53 -4.11
CA LYS A 275 7.26 11.06 -5.20
C LYS A 275 8.24 12.15 -5.58
N LEU A 276 9.53 11.83 -5.55
CA LEU A 276 10.63 12.76 -5.83
C LEU A 276 10.71 13.96 -4.88
N TRP A 277 10.06 13.90 -3.73
CA TRP A 277 10.15 14.97 -2.76
C TRP A 277 11.51 14.95 -2.02
N PRO A 278 12.17 16.10 -1.86
CA PRO A 278 13.45 16.17 -1.12
C PRO A 278 13.27 16.27 0.40
N LYS A 279 12.01 16.25 0.87
CA LYS A 279 11.64 16.42 2.27
C LYS A 279 10.60 15.38 2.68
N LEU A 280 10.72 14.97 3.94
CA LEU A 280 9.72 14.23 4.68
C LEU A 280 9.28 15.09 5.85
N PHE A 281 7.97 15.21 6.04
CA PHE A 281 7.38 16.06 7.07
C PHE A 281 6.81 15.21 8.19
N GLU A 282 7.13 15.55 9.42
CA GLU A 282 6.44 15.03 10.59
C GLU A 282 5.36 16.03 10.99
N ILE A 283 4.12 15.60 10.95
CA ILE A 283 2.96 16.43 11.27
C ILE A 283 2.19 15.88 12.47
N ARG A 284 1.58 16.80 13.22
CA ARG A 284 0.62 16.45 14.29
C ARG A 284 -0.73 17.02 13.94
N LEU A 285 -1.77 16.18 14.02
CA LEU A 285 -3.15 16.65 13.84
C LEU A 285 -3.61 17.41 15.07
N ARG A 286 -4.23 18.56 14.85
CA ARG A 286 -4.83 19.36 15.90
C ARG A 286 -6.26 18.90 16.14
N LYS A 287 -6.60 18.61 17.39
CA LYS A 287 -8.00 18.46 17.79
C LYS A 287 -8.63 19.86 17.80
N LYS A 288 -9.73 20.01 17.08
CA LYS A 288 -10.57 21.20 17.22
C LYS A 288 -11.23 21.24 18.59
#